data_499a9c0afd7870697b2f8d876eb7e9a2
#
_entry.id   499a9c0afd7870697b2f8d876eb7e9a2
#
_cell.length_a   1.000
_cell.length_b   1.000
_cell.length_c   1.000
_cell.angle_alpha   90.00
_cell.angle_beta   90.00
_cell.angle_gamma   90.00
#
_symmetry.space_group_name_H-M   'P 1'
#
loop_
_entity.id
_entity.type
_entity.pdbx_description
1 polymer ?
#
loop_
_entity_poly.entity_id
_entity_poly.type
_entity_poly.pdbx_seq_one_letter_code
_entity_poly.pdbx_strand_id
1 'polypeptide(L)'
;MRSSPERSLTRYMVPAAALLAAGLALLLPNDDRLWDSLNRALPSPPDPRVVVVGIDDASLRDYGRLSGWPRELYGQALRTLDEAGVQTIGLDVGLSDLAQSETGLADLFSRPNVVLATPPGQTLDLPPGWRSPTGVNTLNTGPGGTVRSFQTAYKDRSGALRPSFARQLAVNAGQPVPLDTTPRLLRHVRSDPARLSIIPFRDVVNGNVRFGDLQGRVVLIGLTAESLPGATRRDAAGEVTPAVLLQARAVSTLLGAPLLRLPLWLTLLLCVAVAVGAVLVRGLWGFVIALAALGLAVPLWQVNVLFPGMTVSLAAILGTALVGLERWWTLRNLGTRDPLTGFGNRLAFTRAVEHRWPGRQGRPIGLLLVDLSGFRRVNETYGRAAGDEVLRGLAARLQTHKRRGDVVFRWGPDEFAVLLDNTGPGDLGPLTEKVQRTLEDFTYRDLSLRASVGGATTGPEVRTPTELIEAASRSRYRMKYQREQGE
;
A
#
# COMPACT_ATOMS: atom_id res chain seq x y z
N MET A 1 32.16 -13.24 -23.67
CA MET A 1 30.70 -12.98 -23.35
C MET A 1 30.66 -11.79 -22.40
N ARG A 2 30.39 -10.57 -22.91
CA ARG A 2 30.25 -9.36 -22.08
C ARG A 2 28.88 -9.38 -21.42
N SER A 3 28.81 -9.45 -20.08
CA SER A 3 27.59 -9.21 -19.32
C SER A 3 27.19 -7.75 -19.54
N SER A 4 26.07 -7.52 -20.22
CA SER A 4 25.51 -6.17 -20.38
C SER A 4 25.24 -5.57 -19.00
N PRO A 5 25.52 -4.27 -18.78
CA PRO A 5 25.30 -3.60 -17.48
C PRO A 5 23.83 -3.71 -17.00
N GLU A 6 22.89 -3.96 -17.89
CA GLU A 6 21.48 -4.20 -17.57
C GLU A 6 21.24 -5.44 -16.71
N ARG A 7 22.03 -6.52 -16.84
CA ARG A 7 21.88 -7.74 -16.03
C ARG A 7 22.33 -7.56 -14.58
N SER A 8 23.26 -6.65 -14.30
CA SER A 8 23.77 -6.43 -12.95
C SER A 8 22.79 -5.69 -12.06
N LEU A 9 22.07 -4.70 -12.56
CA LEU A 9 21.11 -3.89 -11.79
C LEU A 9 19.82 -4.67 -11.49
N THR A 10 19.32 -5.46 -12.44
CA THR A 10 18.14 -6.32 -12.23
C THR A 10 18.36 -7.31 -11.07
N ARG A 11 19.60 -7.76 -10.86
CA ARG A 11 19.98 -8.65 -9.76
C ARG A 11 19.70 -8.05 -8.37
N TYR A 12 19.81 -6.74 -8.22
CA TYR A 12 19.52 -6.05 -6.95
C TYR A 12 18.06 -5.58 -6.85
N MET A 13 17.42 -5.31 -7.97
CA MET A 13 16.04 -4.83 -8.00
C MET A 13 15.01 -5.89 -7.62
N VAL A 14 15.22 -7.15 -8.05
CA VAL A 14 14.32 -8.26 -7.71
C VAL A 14 14.22 -8.48 -6.20
N PRO A 15 15.32 -8.64 -5.43
CA PRO A 15 15.20 -8.79 -3.99
C PRO A 15 14.68 -7.51 -3.30
N ALA A 16 15.02 -6.32 -3.80
CA ALA A 16 14.48 -5.07 -3.27
C ALA A 16 12.95 -4.99 -3.45
N ALA A 17 12.44 -5.32 -4.64
CA ALA A 17 11.01 -5.37 -4.91
C ALA A 17 10.29 -6.40 -4.02
N ALA A 18 10.89 -7.58 -3.85
CA ALA A 18 10.34 -8.63 -2.99
C ALA A 18 10.25 -8.19 -1.53
N LEU A 19 11.32 -7.59 -0.98
CA LEU A 19 11.34 -7.10 0.41
C LEU A 19 10.34 -5.97 0.64
N LEU A 20 10.28 -5.00 -0.28
CA LEU A 20 9.36 -3.87 -0.17
C LEU A 20 7.90 -4.33 -0.31
N ALA A 21 7.61 -5.26 -1.22
CA ALA A 21 6.27 -5.81 -1.39
C ALA A 21 5.83 -6.65 -0.18
N ALA A 22 6.75 -7.43 0.41
CA ALA A 22 6.48 -8.15 1.64
C ALA A 22 6.22 -7.19 2.81
N GLY A 23 7.04 -6.15 2.96
CA GLY A 23 6.83 -5.09 3.95
C GLY A 23 5.48 -4.39 3.77
N LEU A 24 5.10 -4.06 2.54
CA LEU A 24 3.80 -3.46 2.21
C LEU A 24 2.64 -4.37 2.64
N ALA A 25 2.71 -5.66 2.32
CA ALA A 25 1.66 -6.62 2.67
C ALA A 25 1.56 -6.87 4.18
N LEU A 26 2.66 -6.72 4.94
CA LEU A 26 2.64 -6.77 6.40
C LEU A 26 2.06 -5.50 7.03
N LEU A 27 2.31 -4.33 6.43
CA LEU A 27 1.78 -3.05 6.89
C LEU A 27 0.30 -2.85 6.53
N LEU A 28 -0.13 -3.41 5.41
CA LEU A 28 -1.50 -3.31 4.90
C LEU A 28 -2.11 -4.72 4.70
N PRO A 29 -2.27 -5.50 5.77
CA PRO A 29 -2.74 -6.88 5.65
C PRO A 29 -4.22 -6.98 5.23
N ASN A 30 -4.97 -5.89 5.38
CA ASN A 30 -6.40 -5.82 5.08
C ASN A 30 -6.71 -4.62 4.18
N ASP A 31 -7.44 -4.86 3.13
CA ASP A 31 -7.97 -3.83 2.23
C ASP A 31 -9.32 -3.29 2.72
N ASP A 32 -9.42 -2.92 3.98
CA ASP A 32 -10.68 -2.51 4.60
C ASP A 32 -11.39 -1.40 3.81
N ARG A 33 -10.64 -0.45 3.25
CA ARG A 33 -11.19 0.65 2.43
C ARG A 33 -11.79 0.16 1.13
N LEU A 34 -11.12 -0.78 0.46
CA LEU A 34 -11.62 -1.39 -0.77
C LEU A 34 -12.87 -2.22 -0.47
N TRP A 35 -12.82 -3.06 0.57
CA TRP A 35 -13.95 -3.90 0.97
C TRP A 35 -15.14 -3.07 1.43
N ASP A 36 -14.95 -1.99 2.18
CA ASP A 36 -16.03 -1.05 2.54
C ASP A 36 -16.63 -0.39 1.29
N SER A 37 -15.80 -0.07 0.28
CA SER A 37 -16.27 0.51 -0.97
C SER A 37 -17.06 -0.50 -1.80
N LEU A 38 -16.58 -1.74 -1.91
CA LEU A 38 -17.28 -2.83 -2.58
C LEU A 38 -18.59 -3.18 -1.85
N ASN A 39 -18.56 -3.22 -0.53
CA ASN A 39 -19.71 -3.49 0.31
C ASN A 39 -20.83 -2.46 0.12
N ARG A 40 -20.47 -1.17 -0.08
CA ARG A 40 -21.43 -0.10 -0.40
C ARG A 40 -21.93 -0.18 -1.84
N ALA A 41 -21.02 -0.38 -2.79
CA ALA A 41 -21.34 -0.38 -4.22
C ALA A 41 -22.13 -1.64 -4.64
N LEU A 42 -21.86 -2.77 -3.98
CA LEU A 42 -22.43 -4.09 -4.26
C LEU A 42 -23.08 -4.67 -2.99
N PRO A 43 -24.13 -4.06 -2.47
CA PRO A 43 -24.81 -4.55 -1.27
C PRO A 43 -25.42 -5.92 -1.52
N SER A 44 -25.35 -6.78 -0.50
CA SER A 44 -25.99 -8.09 -0.54
C SER A 44 -27.52 -7.95 -0.41
N PRO A 45 -28.30 -8.82 -1.03
CA PRO A 45 -29.72 -8.89 -0.74
C PRO A 45 -29.92 -9.31 0.74
N PRO A 46 -31.02 -8.87 1.39
CA PRO A 46 -31.37 -9.33 2.71
C PRO A 46 -31.59 -10.85 2.70
N ASP A 47 -31.15 -11.54 3.73
CA ASP A 47 -31.41 -12.99 3.88
C ASP A 47 -32.91 -13.18 4.23
N PRO A 48 -33.66 -13.88 3.38
CA PRO A 48 -35.09 -14.07 3.60
C PRO A 48 -35.42 -14.85 4.87
N ARG A 49 -34.44 -15.56 5.45
CA ARG A 49 -34.63 -16.31 6.70
C ARG A 49 -34.62 -15.41 7.93
N VAL A 50 -34.20 -14.14 7.82
CA VAL A 50 -34.06 -13.22 8.94
C VAL A 50 -35.14 -12.14 8.84
N VAL A 51 -35.93 -12.00 9.88
CA VAL A 51 -36.97 -10.99 10.02
C VAL A 51 -36.71 -10.16 11.27
N VAL A 52 -36.99 -8.86 11.20
CA VAL A 52 -36.87 -7.96 12.35
C VAL A 52 -38.24 -7.50 12.79
N VAL A 53 -38.53 -7.69 14.04
CA VAL A 53 -39.69 -7.09 14.70
C VAL A 53 -39.21 -5.82 15.38
N GLY A 54 -39.55 -4.68 14.79
CA GLY A 54 -39.03 -3.38 15.20
C GLY A 54 -39.93 -2.72 16.23
N ILE A 55 -39.35 -2.35 17.39
CA ILE A 55 -39.96 -1.43 18.31
C ILE A 55 -39.72 -0.02 17.77
N ASP A 56 -40.66 0.44 16.98
CA ASP A 56 -40.65 1.71 16.29
C ASP A 56 -41.26 2.86 17.07
N ASP A 57 -41.20 4.08 16.53
CA ASP A 57 -41.83 5.25 17.17
C ASP A 57 -43.37 5.14 17.28
N ALA A 58 -43.98 4.37 16.40
CA ALA A 58 -45.42 4.11 16.49
C ALA A 58 -45.75 3.20 17.66
N SER A 59 -44.98 2.12 17.84
CA SER A 59 -45.13 1.24 19.03
C SER A 59 -44.90 2.01 20.34
N LEU A 60 -43.94 2.94 20.36
CA LEU A 60 -43.70 3.79 21.54
C LEU A 60 -44.83 4.77 21.80
N ARG A 61 -45.51 5.26 20.79
CA ARG A 61 -46.74 6.09 20.99
C ARG A 61 -47.90 5.29 21.55
N ASP A 62 -48.08 4.06 21.07
CA ASP A 62 -49.21 3.21 21.47
C ASP A 62 -49.07 2.65 22.91
N TYR A 63 -47.85 2.25 23.28
CA TYR A 63 -47.56 1.61 24.56
C TYR A 63 -46.79 2.48 25.57
N GLY A 64 -46.43 3.70 25.20
CA GLY A 64 -45.67 4.64 26.05
C GLY A 64 -44.17 4.38 26.09
N ARG A 65 -43.51 4.90 27.13
CA ARG A 65 -42.04 4.75 27.27
C ARG A 65 -41.64 3.29 27.51
N LEU A 66 -40.62 2.82 26.83
CA LEU A 66 -40.14 1.44 26.87
C LEU A 66 -39.89 0.90 28.29
N SER A 67 -39.36 1.75 29.18
CA SER A 67 -39.09 1.38 30.58
C SER A 67 -40.35 1.10 31.41
N GLY A 68 -41.51 1.51 30.92
CA GLY A 68 -42.81 1.28 31.58
C GLY A 68 -43.64 0.20 30.91
N TRP A 69 -43.12 -0.50 29.91
CA TRP A 69 -43.89 -1.50 29.19
C TRP A 69 -44.23 -2.70 30.08
N PRO A 70 -45.52 -3.10 30.14
CA PRO A 70 -45.89 -4.34 30.78
C PRO A 70 -45.21 -5.52 30.10
N ARG A 71 -44.70 -6.46 30.85
CA ARG A 71 -43.99 -7.64 30.30
C ARG A 71 -44.92 -8.56 29.52
N GLU A 72 -46.22 -8.49 29.80
CA GLU A 72 -47.27 -9.17 29.05
C GLU A 72 -47.23 -8.84 27.56
N LEU A 73 -46.80 -7.64 27.17
CA LEU A 73 -46.63 -7.27 25.75
C LEU A 73 -45.57 -8.14 25.05
N TYR A 74 -44.43 -8.37 25.72
CA TYR A 74 -43.42 -9.30 25.21
C TYR A 74 -43.95 -10.73 25.19
N GLY A 75 -44.69 -11.12 26.23
CA GLY A 75 -45.35 -12.42 26.30
C GLY A 75 -46.36 -12.65 25.18
N GLN A 76 -47.16 -11.64 24.85
CA GLN A 76 -48.08 -11.68 23.70
C GLN A 76 -47.32 -11.81 22.39
N ALA A 77 -46.30 -10.97 22.17
CA ALA A 77 -45.48 -11.05 20.97
C ALA A 77 -44.82 -12.43 20.82
N LEU A 78 -44.25 -13.00 21.89
CA LEU A 78 -43.63 -14.32 21.86
C LEU A 78 -44.65 -15.43 21.56
N ARG A 79 -45.89 -15.36 22.10
CA ARG A 79 -46.96 -16.32 21.77
C ARG A 79 -47.33 -16.25 20.30
N THR A 80 -47.55 -15.05 19.75
CA THR A 80 -47.87 -14.85 18.33
C THR A 80 -46.79 -15.41 17.42
N LEU A 81 -45.50 -15.19 17.76
CA LEU A 81 -44.38 -15.69 16.99
C LEU A 81 -44.24 -17.21 17.08
N ASP A 82 -44.55 -17.80 18.23
CA ASP A 82 -44.50 -19.24 18.43
C ASP A 82 -45.66 -19.93 17.65
N GLU A 83 -46.88 -19.36 17.71
CA GLU A 83 -48.01 -19.81 16.89
C GLU A 83 -47.75 -19.69 15.40
N ALA A 84 -46.98 -18.70 14.97
CA ALA A 84 -46.53 -18.54 13.59
C ALA A 84 -45.45 -19.55 13.17
N GLY A 85 -44.96 -20.39 14.07
CA GLY A 85 -43.95 -21.41 13.80
C GLY A 85 -42.56 -20.83 13.52
N VAL A 86 -42.17 -19.77 14.22
CA VAL A 86 -40.83 -19.16 14.12
C VAL A 86 -39.79 -20.15 14.65
N GLN A 87 -38.68 -20.33 13.90
CA GLN A 87 -37.63 -21.27 14.28
C GLN A 87 -36.85 -20.78 15.50
N THR A 88 -36.49 -19.49 15.54
CA THR A 88 -35.70 -18.91 16.63
C THR A 88 -36.09 -17.44 16.80
N ILE A 89 -36.26 -17.04 18.06
CA ILE A 89 -36.60 -15.67 18.44
C ILE A 89 -35.43 -15.07 19.22
N GLY A 90 -34.90 -13.94 18.78
CA GLY A 90 -33.92 -13.15 19.49
C GLY A 90 -34.52 -11.92 20.12
N LEU A 91 -34.34 -11.72 21.41
CA LEU A 91 -34.82 -10.55 22.12
C LEU A 91 -33.67 -9.62 22.46
N ASP A 92 -33.50 -8.54 21.65
CA ASP A 92 -32.46 -7.50 21.82
C ASP A 92 -33.05 -6.25 22.50
N VAL A 93 -33.56 -6.43 23.70
CA VAL A 93 -34.06 -5.35 24.55
C VAL A 93 -33.47 -5.48 25.95
N GLY A 94 -33.29 -4.33 26.63
CA GLY A 94 -32.78 -4.32 28.00
C GLY A 94 -33.74 -4.96 28.98
N LEU A 95 -33.40 -6.15 29.43
CA LEU A 95 -34.20 -6.93 30.36
C LEU A 95 -33.59 -6.89 31.77
N SER A 96 -33.20 -5.70 32.25
CA SER A 96 -32.49 -5.52 33.52
C SER A 96 -33.26 -5.94 34.75
N ASP A 97 -34.62 -6.07 34.66
CA ASP A 97 -35.47 -6.30 35.81
C ASP A 97 -36.26 -7.63 35.74
N LEU A 98 -35.76 -8.62 35.00
CA LEU A 98 -36.45 -9.93 34.86
C LEU A 98 -36.61 -10.68 36.18
N ALA A 99 -35.80 -10.40 37.21
CA ALA A 99 -35.87 -11.04 38.53
C ALA A 99 -37.21 -10.82 39.26
N GLN A 100 -38.01 -9.82 38.86
CA GLN A 100 -39.31 -9.48 39.49
C GLN A 100 -40.51 -9.97 38.67
N SER A 101 -40.32 -10.84 37.71
CA SER A 101 -41.34 -11.26 36.74
C SER A 101 -42.31 -12.30 37.31
N GLU A 102 -43.59 -12.16 36.98
CA GLU A 102 -44.63 -13.08 37.33
C GLU A 102 -44.46 -14.47 36.70
N THR A 103 -44.93 -15.51 37.42
CA THR A 103 -44.75 -16.93 37.06
C THR A 103 -45.32 -17.34 35.70
N GLY A 104 -46.27 -16.60 35.13
CA GLY A 104 -46.89 -16.92 33.83
C GLY A 104 -46.03 -16.65 32.57
N LEU A 105 -44.92 -15.89 32.70
CA LEU A 105 -44.00 -15.60 31.58
C LEU A 105 -42.78 -16.50 31.59
N ALA A 106 -42.53 -17.21 32.71
CA ALA A 106 -41.36 -18.07 32.86
C ALA A 106 -41.27 -19.14 31.77
N ASP A 107 -42.38 -19.74 31.36
CA ASP A 107 -42.43 -20.76 30.30
C ASP A 107 -42.04 -20.22 28.94
N LEU A 108 -42.41 -18.97 28.61
CA LEU A 108 -42.09 -18.36 27.33
C LEU A 108 -40.63 -17.97 27.24
N PHE A 109 -40.08 -17.45 28.33
CA PHE A 109 -38.65 -17.06 28.38
C PHE A 109 -37.70 -18.23 28.69
N SER A 110 -38.24 -19.42 29.01
CA SER A 110 -37.43 -20.64 29.24
C SER A 110 -37.36 -21.56 28.04
N ARG A 111 -37.88 -21.15 26.92
CA ARG A 111 -37.85 -21.95 25.68
C ARG A 111 -36.49 -21.94 25.01
N PRO A 112 -36.02 -23.08 24.51
CA PRO A 112 -34.69 -23.17 23.88
C PRO A 112 -34.57 -22.36 22.56
N ASN A 113 -35.71 -22.05 21.92
CA ASN A 113 -35.77 -21.24 20.70
C ASN A 113 -35.76 -19.72 20.96
N VAL A 114 -35.85 -19.27 22.22
CA VAL A 114 -35.77 -17.85 22.60
C VAL A 114 -34.38 -17.52 23.12
N VAL A 115 -33.67 -16.64 22.43
CA VAL A 115 -32.32 -16.17 22.79
C VAL A 115 -32.41 -14.77 23.38
N LEU A 116 -31.80 -14.55 24.52
CA LEU A 116 -31.79 -13.26 25.21
C LEU A 116 -30.44 -12.53 24.95
N ALA A 117 -30.55 -11.27 24.58
CA ALA A 117 -29.36 -10.42 24.42
C ALA A 117 -28.86 -9.95 25.79
N THR A 118 -27.53 -9.99 25.97
CA THR A 118 -26.85 -9.48 27.17
C THR A 118 -25.89 -8.37 26.80
N PRO A 119 -25.86 -7.27 27.58
CA PRO A 119 -24.82 -6.25 27.39
C PRO A 119 -23.43 -6.80 27.66
N PRO A 120 -22.38 -6.19 27.07
CA PRO A 120 -21.00 -6.62 27.30
C PRO A 120 -20.60 -6.48 28.78
N GLY A 121 -19.98 -7.53 29.32
CA GLY A 121 -19.45 -7.54 30.69
C GLY A 121 -20.58 -7.71 31.76
N GLN A 122 -21.80 -7.94 31.34
CA GLN A 122 -22.91 -8.29 32.25
C GLN A 122 -23.31 -9.75 32.06
N THR A 123 -23.65 -10.41 33.14
CA THR A 123 -24.38 -11.68 33.16
C THR A 123 -25.81 -11.36 33.47
N LEU A 124 -26.71 -11.93 32.72
CA LEU A 124 -28.15 -11.82 33.04
C LEU A 124 -28.46 -12.80 34.14
N ASP A 125 -28.83 -12.30 35.30
CA ASP A 125 -29.31 -13.14 36.39
C ASP A 125 -30.78 -13.58 36.05
N LEU A 126 -30.86 -14.76 35.43
CA LEU A 126 -32.13 -15.32 35.05
C LEU A 126 -32.84 -15.87 36.29
N PRO A 127 -34.14 -15.67 36.41
CA PRO A 127 -34.91 -16.26 37.51
C PRO A 127 -34.77 -17.79 37.59
N PRO A 128 -34.90 -18.41 38.75
CA PRO A 128 -34.81 -19.85 38.89
C PRO A 128 -35.80 -20.56 37.94
N GLY A 129 -35.28 -21.53 37.16
CA GLY A 129 -36.06 -22.29 36.17
C GLY A 129 -35.99 -21.76 34.74
N TRP A 130 -35.47 -20.57 34.51
CA TRP A 130 -35.28 -20.04 33.15
C TRP A 130 -34.06 -20.64 32.48
N ARG A 131 -34.20 -21.14 31.23
CA ARG A 131 -33.17 -21.85 30.50
C ARG A 131 -32.89 -21.26 29.12
N SER A 132 -33.45 -20.09 28.82
CA SER A 132 -33.21 -19.43 27.54
C SER A 132 -31.72 -19.18 27.32
N PRO A 133 -31.15 -19.55 26.17
CA PRO A 133 -29.78 -19.24 25.83
C PRO A 133 -29.56 -17.74 25.81
N THR A 134 -28.38 -17.31 26.25
CA THR A 134 -27.99 -15.90 26.25
C THR A 134 -26.85 -15.65 25.29
N GLY A 135 -26.77 -14.44 24.72
CA GLY A 135 -25.69 -14.03 23.87
C GLY A 135 -25.36 -12.54 24.00
N VAL A 136 -24.07 -12.21 23.91
CA VAL A 136 -23.57 -10.84 24.02
C VAL A 136 -23.93 -10.05 22.76
N ASN A 137 -24.67 -8.93 22.90
CA ASN A 137 -25.13 -8.11 21.77
C ASN A 137 -24.12 -7.05 21.28
N THR A 138 -22.85 -7.21 21.64
CA THR A 138 -21.78 -6.30 21.22
C THR A 138 -21.44 -6.47 19.74
N LEU A 139 -21.22 -5.35 19.06
CA LEU A 139 -20.67 -5.26 17.73
C LEU A 139 -19.35 -4.48 17.78
N ASN A 140 -18.39 -4.85 16.94
CA ASN A 140 -17.09 -4.19 16.94
C ASN A 140 -17.18 -2.82 16.28
N THR A 141 -16.89 -1.78 17.05
CA THR A 141 -16.79 -0.41 16.56
C THR A 141 -15.37 -0.09 16.17
N GLY A 142 -15.17 0.34 14.91
CA GLY A 142 -13.90 0.84 14.41
C GLY A 142 -13.69 2.33 14.73
N PRO A 143 -12.59 2.91 14.21
CA PRO A 143 -12.34 4.35 14.30
C PRO A 143 -13.54 5.17 13.81
N GLY A 144 -13.94 6.21 14.57
CA GLY A 144 -15.11 7.03 14.23
C GLY A 144 -16.46 6.42 14.63
N GLY A 145 -16.48 5.35 15.47
CA GLY A 145 -17.72 4.76 15.99
C GLY A 145 -18.51 3.94 14.96
N THR A 146 -17.91 3.60 13.82
CA THR A 146 -18.53 2.80 12.77
C THR A 146 -18.46 1.31 13.06
N VAL A 147 -19.59 0.61 12.89
CA VAL A 147 -19.68 -0.85 13.03
C VAL A 147 -19.33 -1.51 11.70
N ARG A 148 -18.21 -2.24 11.64
CA ARG A 148 -17.72 -2.92 10.43
C ARG A 148 -17.67 -4.42 10.54
N SER A 149 -17.53 -4.91 11.76
CA SER A 149 -17.33 -6.33 12.01
C SER A 149 -17.99 -6.76 13.32
N PHE A 150 -18.12 -8.06 13.50
CA PHE A 150 -18.59 -8.70 14.70
C PHE A 150 -17.75 -9.94 15.00
N GLN A 151 -17.88 -10.48 16.19
CA GLN A 151 -17.21 -11.71 16.61
C GLN A 151 -18.26 -12.75 16.96
N THR A 152 -17.93 -14.03 16.89
CA THR A 152 -18.83 -15.11 17.30
C THR A 152 -18.74 -15.39 18.80
N ALA A 153 -17.66 -14.93 19.44
CA ALA A 153 -17.48 -14.98 20.89
C ALA A 153 -16.74 -13.74 21.40
N TYR A 154 -17.02 -13.39 22.66
CA TYR A 154 -16.36 -12.32 23.39
C TYR A 154 -15.77 -12.87 24.68
N LYS A 155 -14.61 -12.35 25.12
CA LYS A 155 -14.05 -12.68 26.42
C LYS A 155 -14.75 -11.87 27.53
N ASP A 156 -15.23 -12.54 28.55
CA ASP A 156 -15.71 -11.88 29.75
C ASP A 156 -14.55 -11.42 30.65
N ARG A 157 -14.87 -10.83 31.81
CA ARG A 157 -13.87 -10.36 32.78
C ARG A 157 -12.98 -11.47 33.33
N SER A 158 -13.43 -12.72 33.32
CA SER A 158 -12.68 -13.90 33.75
C SER A 158 -11.80 -14.49 32.64
N GLY A 159 -11.93 -13.97 31.39
CA GLY A 159 -11.26 -14.51 30.21
C GLY A 159 -12.03 -15.66 29.53
N ALA A 160 -13.18 -16.07 30.06
CA ALA A 160 -14.01 -17.11 29.46
C ALA A 160 -14.71 -16.59 28.19
N LEU A 161 -14.84 -17.49 27.21
CA LEU A 161 -15.52 -17.15 25.94
C LEU A 161 -17.03 -17.20 26.15
N ARG A 162 -17.69 -16.07 25.87
CA ARG A 162 -19.14 -15.95 25.84
C ARG A 162 -19.63 -15.86 24.40
N PRO A 163 -20.66 -16.62 24.00
CA PRO A 163 -21.21 -16.54 22.65
C PRO A 163 -21.77 -15.14 22.36
N SER A 164 -21.63 -14.67 21.11
CA SER A 164 -22.35 -13.48 20.66
C SER A 164 -23.83 -13.80 20.44
N PHE A 165 -24.67 -12.79 20.55
CA PHE A 165 -26.11 -12.89 20.30
C PHE A 165 -26.40 -13.42 18.88
N ALA A 166 -25.74 -12.86 17.85
CA ALA A 166 -25.88 -13.32 16.47
C ALA A 166 -25.45 -14.79 16.29
N ARG A 167 -24.38 -15.22 16.95
CA ARG A 167 -23.95 -16.63 16.92
C ARG A 167 -24.99 -17.54 17.56
N GLN A 168 -25.49 -17.16 18.70
CA GLN A 168 -26.50 -18.02 19.42
C GLN A 168 -27.76 -18.21 18.60
N LEU A 169 -28.20 -17.14 17.91
CA LEU A 169 -29.34 -17.24 16.98
C LEU A 169 -29.04 -18.15 15.79
N ALA A 170 -27.84 -18.04 15.20
CA ALA A 170 -27.46 -18.89 14.07
C ALA A 170 -27.33 -20.37 14.47
N VAL A 171 -26.82 -20.67 15.68
CA VAL A 171 -26.71 -22.03 16.20
C VAL A 171 -28.09 -22.61 16.45
N ASN A 172 -29.02 -21.84 17.06
CA ASN A 172 -30.38 -22.26 17.25
C ASN A 172 -31.14 -22.48 15.94
N ALA A 173 -30.73 -21.75 14.88
CA ALA A 173 -31.24 -21.95 13.52
C ALA A 173 -30.58 -23.13 12.79
N GLY A 174 -29.81 -23.96 13.48
CA GLY A 174 -29.20 -25.17 12.94
C GLY A 174 -27.85 -24.98 12.23
N GLN A 175 -27.24 -23.79 12.32
CA GLN A 175 -25.92 -23.54 11.71
C GLN A 175 -24.79 -23.77 12.73
N PRO A 176 -23.87 -24.71 12.50
CA PRO A 176 -22.73 -24.91 13.39
C PRO A 176 -21.73 -23.77 13.23
N VAL A 177 -21.74 -22.84 14.18
CA VAL A 177 -20.82 -21.69 14.21
C VAL A 177 -19.85 -21.84 15.38
N PRO A 178 -18.52 -21.92 15.15
CA PRO A 178 -17.55 -22.04 16.24
C PRO A 178 -17.49 -20.76 17.07
N LEU A 179 -17.07 -20.90 18.34
CA LEU A 179 -16.72 -19.79 19.21
C LEU A 179 -15.36 -19.25 18.79
N ASP A 180 -15.35 -18.04 18.27
CA ASP A 180 -14.14 -17.41 17.75
C ASP A 180 -14.14 -15.90 18.03
N THR A 181 -13.01 -15.36 18.45
CA THR A 181 -12.83 -13.93 18.68
C THR A 181 -12.29 -13.20 17.45
N THR A 182 -12.10 -13.91 16.34
CA THR A 182 -11.65 -13.29 15.08
C THR A 182 -12.75 -12.40 14.51
N PRO A 183 -12.47 -11.12 14.23
CA PRO A 183 -13.46 -10.22 13.63
C PRO A 183 -13.90 -10.70 12.25
N ARG A 184 -15.20 -10.80 12.05
CA ARG A 184 -15.85 -11.13 10.78
C ARG A 184 -16.48 -9.87 10.19
N LEU A 185 -16.27 -9.63 8.90
CA LEU A 185 -16.85 -8.48 8.22
C LEU A 185 -18.38 -8.57 8.21
N LEU A 186 -19.02 -7.47 8.53
CA LEU A 186 -20.47 -7.33 8.44
C LEU A 186 -20.85 -7.01 7.00
N ARG A 187 -21.68 -7.83 6.36
CA ARG A 187 -22.19 -7.51 5.02
C ARG A 187 -23.15 -6.32 5.08
N HIS A 188 -22.93 -5.37 4.19
CA HIS A 188 -23.90 -4.32 3.99
C HIS A 188 -25.10 -4.89 3.21
N VAL A 189 -26.26 -4.76 3.81
CA VAL A 189 -27.54 -5.08 3.18
C VAL A 189 -28.17 -3.77 2.81
N ARG A 190 -28.60 -3.62 1.56
CA ARG A 190 -29.26 -2.40 1.10
C ARG A 190 -30.49 -2.17 1.98
N SER A 191 -30.52 -1.02 2.63
CA SER A 191 -31.65 -0.57 3.43
C SER A 191 -32.80 -0.18 2.50
N ASP A 192 -33.41 -1.16 1.87
CA ASP A 192 -34.67 -0.98 1.16
C ASP A 192 -35.76 -1.38 2.14
N PRO A 193 -36.55 -0.45 2.68
CA PRO A 193 -37.64 -0.75 3.61
C PRO A 193 -38.64 -1.77 3.07
N ALA A 194 -38.76 -1.85 1.73
CA ALA A 194 -39.65 -2.82 1.08
C ALA A 194 -39.06 -4.24 1.03
N ARG A 195 -37.75 -4.42 1.27
CA ARG A 195 -37.06 -5.72 1.17
C ARG A 195 -36.51 -6.26 2.49
N LEU A 196 -36.25 -5.38 3.48
CA LEU A 196 -36.05 -5.81 4.86
C LEU A 196 -37.45 -6.08 5.43
N SER A 197 -37.72 -7.34 5.78
CA SER A 197 -38.97 -7.70 6.48
C SER A 197 -38.92 -7.12 7.91
N ILE A 198 -39.17 -5.81 8.03
CA ILE A 198 -39.34 -5.17 9.35
C ILE A 198 -40.84 -5.14 9.63
N ILE A 199 -41.25 -5.86 10.64
CA ILE A 199 -42.61 -5.90 11.10
C ILE A 199 -42.73 -5.02 12.34
N PRO A 200 -43.66 -4.05 12.41
CA PRO A 200 -43.86 -3.28 13.63
C PRO A 200 -44.21 -4.18 14.82
N PHE A 201 -43.58 -3.92 15.97
CA PHE A 201 -43.82 -4.72 17.19
C PHE A 201 -45.30 -4.74 17.57
N ARG A 202 -46.03 -3.62 17.46
CA ARG A 202 -47.45 -3.52 17.72
C ARG A 202 -48.31 -4.48 16.86
N ASP A 203 -47.89 -4.72 15.61
CA ASP A 203 -48.63 -5.60 14.71
C ASP A 203 -48.47 -7.06 15.12
N VAL A 204 -47.30 -7.44 15.66
CA VAL A 204 -47.06 -8.76 16.25
C VAL A 204 -47.88 -8.95 17.53
N VAL A 205 -47.89 -7.95 18.41
CA VAL A 205 -48.68 -7.99 19.67
C VAL A 205 -50.18 -8.13 19.36
N ASN A 206 -50.67 -7.41 18.35
CA ASN A 206 -52.08 -7.43 17.97
C ASN A 206 -52.46 -8.61 17.06
N GLY A 207 -51.53 -9.51 16.75
CA GLY A 207 -51.80 -10.65 15.85
C GLY A 207 -51.98 -10.26 14.36
N ASN A 208 -51.69 -9.03 13.98
CA ASN A 208 -51.86 -8.50 12.62
C ASN A 208 -50.66 -8.88 11.72
N VAL A 209 -50.23 -10.14 11.75
CA VAL A 209 -49.10 -10.66 10.99
C VAL A 209 -49.50 -11.84 10.12
N ARG A 210 -48.86 -11.99 8.98
CA ARG A 210 -49.02 -13.17 8.11
C ARG A 210 -48.11 -14.28 8.60
N PHE A 211 -48.63 -15.35 9.12
CA PHE A 211 -47.87 -16.48 9.67
C PHE A 211 -46.92 -17.09 8.63
N GLY A 212 -47.30 -17.15 7.35
CA GLY A 212 -46.45 -17.64 6.29
C GLY A 212 -45.17 -16.81 6.08
N ASP A 213 -45.17 -15.53 6.46
CA ASP A 213 -44.00 -14.66 6.40
C ASP A 213 -43.01 -14.89 7.56
N LEU A 214 -43.41 -15.62 8.58
CA LEU A 214 -42.65 -15.85 9.82
C LEU A 214 -42.24 -17.31 10.01
N GLN A 215 -42.99 -18.25 9.42
CA GLN A 215 -42.76 -19.69 9.60
C GLN A 215 -41.34 -20.11 9.24
N GLY A 216 -40.66 -20.81 10.15
CA GLY A 216 -39.30 -21.33 9.96
C GLY A 216 -38.20 -20.26 9.89
N ARG A 217 -38.50 -19.01 10.23
CA ARG A 217 -37.55 -17.90 10.19
C ARG A 217 -36.89 -17.62 11.53
N VAL A 218 -35.80 -16.87 11.48
CA VAL A 218 -35.11 -16.28 12.64
C VAL A 218 -35.64 -14.86 12.80
N VAL A 219 -36.28 -14.60 13.92
CA VAL A 219 -36.90 -13.30 14.22
C VAL A 219 -36.13 -12.59 15.31
N LEU A 220 -35.75 -11.33 15.06
CA LEU A 220 -35.09 -10.47 16.05
C LEU A 220 -36.06 -9.37 16.48
N ILE A 221 -36.32 -9.29 17.77
CA ILE A 221 -37.11 -8.19 18.37
C ILE A 221 -36.13 -7.17 18.94
N GLY A 222 -36.24 -5.92 18.56
CA GLY A 222 -35.37 -4.86 19.08
C GLY A 222 -35.76 -3.46 18.63
N LEU A 223 -35.01 -2.47 19.11
CA LEU A 223 -35.30 -1.07 18.91
C LEU A 223 -35.00 -0.63 17.48
N THR A 224 -36.00 -0.07 16.81
CA THR A 224 -35.87 0.59 15.50
C THR A 224 -36.30 2.06 15.55
N ALA A 225 -36.81 2.54 16.69
CA ALA A 225 -37.21 3.92 16.90
C ALA A 225 -36.00 4.86 16.81
N GLU A 226 -36.10 5.87 15.95
CA GLU A 226 -35.06 6.87 15.78
C GLU A 226 -35.04 7.90 16.90
N SER A 227 -36.15 8.08 17.57
CA SER A 227 -36.33 9.03 18.70
C SER A 227 -35.55 8.63 19.97
N LEU A 228 -35.09 7.36 20.08
CA LEU A 228 -34.40 6.88 21.28
C LEU A 228 -32.87 7.05 21.16
N PRO A 229 -32.24 7.81 22.08
CA PRO A 229 -30.78 7.95 22.11
C PRO A 229 -30.09 6.61 22.28
N GLY A 230 -29.08 6.34 21.45
CA GLY A 230 -28.26 5.14 21.55
C GLY A 230 -28.85 3.88 20.89
N ALA A 231 -30.06 3.93 20.33
CA ALA A 231 -30.65 2.85 19.57
C ALA A 231 -30.01 2.62 18.22
N THR A 232 -29.32 3.64 17.71
CA THR A 232 -28.68 3.62 16.40
C THR A 232 -27.15 3.60 16.47
N ARG A 233 -26.52 3.09 15.44
CA ARG A 233 -25.07 3.06 15.23
C ARG A 233 -24.76 3.47 13.79
N ARG A 234 -23.57 3.97 13.55
CA ARG A 234 -23.10 4.23 12.19
C ARG A 234 -22.53 2.94 11.61
N ASP A 235 -23.03 2.51 10.46
CA ASP A 235 -22.53 1.32 9.77
C ASP A 235 -21.28 1.62 8.90
N ALA A 236 -20.75 0.58 8.25
CA ALA A 236 -19.56 0.70 7.37
C ALA A 236 -19.83 1.57 6.13
N ALA A 237 -21.08 1.77 5.73
CA ALA A 237 -21.48 2.68 4.67
C ALA A 237 -21.56 4.15 5.15
N GLY A 238 -21.49 4.39 6.45
CA GLY A 238 -21.66 5.70 7.07
C GLY A 238 -23.13 6.03 7.37
N GLU A 239 -24.06 5.10 7.12
CA GLU A 239 -25.49 5.27 7.39
C GLU A 239 -25.77 5.05 8.87
N VAL A 240 -26.73 5.82 9.38
CA VAL A 240 -27.24 5.66 10.75
C VAL A 240 -28.26 4.54 10.75
N THR A 241 -27.92 3.42 11.38
CA THR A 241 -28.69 2.17 11.34
C THR A 241 -29.05 1.72 12.75
N PRO A 242 -30.29 1.29 13.03
CA PRO A 242 -30.66 0.67 14.29
C PRO A 242 -29.77 -0.51 14.66
N ALA A 243 -29.39 -0.64 15.93
CA ALA A 243 -28.50 -1.69 16.39
C ALA A 243 -29.03 -3.10 16.11
N VAL A 244 -30.35 -3.32 16.25
CA VAL A 244 -30.99 -4.61 15.93
C VAL A 244 -30.84 -5.00 14.47
N LEU A 245 -30.87 -4.04 13.54
CA LEU A 245 -30.64 -4.32 12.12
C LEU A 245 -29.18 -4.74 11.83
N LEU A 246 -28.23 -4.18 12.57
CA LEU A 246 -26.82 -4.63 12.50
C LEU A 246 -26.66 -6.04 13.08
N GLN A 247 -27.39 -6.39 14.15
CA GLN A 247 -27.44 -7.75 14.66
C GLN A 247 -28.09 -8.71 13.64
N ALA A 248 -29.19 -8.30 12.99
CA ALA A 248 -29.83 -9.08 11.93
C ALA A 248 -28.87 -9.31 10.74
N ARG A 249 -28.07 -8.30 10.35
CA ARG A 249 -27.00 -8.44 9.33
C ARG A 249 -25.91 -9.42 9.79
N ALA A 250 -25.54 -9.44 11.08
CA ALA A 250 -24.59 -10.39 11.63
C ALA A 250 -25.15 -11.83 11.56
N VAL A 251 -26.42 -12.04 11.93
CA VAL A 251 -27.09 -13.32 11.78
C VAL A 251 -27.13 -13.75 10.31
N SER A 252 -27.57 -12.88 9.41
CA SER A 252 -27.60 -13.15 7.96
C SER A 252 -26.21 -13.53 7.42
N THR A 253 -25.15 -12.88 7.92
CA THR A 253 -23.76 -13.21 7.53
C THR A 253 -23.36 -14.61 8.01
N LEU A 254 -23.86 -15.06 9.17
CA LEU A 254 -23.58 -16.40 9.71
C LEU A 254 -24.43 -17.49 9.06
N LEU A 255 -25.66 -17.17 8.64
CA LEU A 255 -26.53 -18.10 7.92
C LEU A 255 -26.15 -18.24 6.44
N GLY A 256 -25.53 -17.23 5.87
CA GLY A 256 -25.09 -17.21 4.47
C GLY A 256 -23.77 -17.93 4.24
N ALA A 257 -23.30 -17.88 2.99
CA ALA A 257 -21.98 -18.41 2.65
C ALA A 257 -20.87 -17.60 3.35
N PRO A 258 -19.88 -18.25 3.96
CA PRO A 258 -18.80 -17.57 4.67
C PRO A 258 -17.99 -16.68 3.74
N LEU A 259 -17.57 -15.51 4.24
CA LEU A 259 -16.59 -14.68 3.56
C LEU A 259 -15.19 -15.28 3.75
N LEU A 260 -14.59 -15.73 2.67
CA LEU A 260 -13.25 -16.30 2.66
C LEU A 260 -12.20 -15.20 2.58
N ARG A 261 -11.40 -15.04 3.62
CA ARG A 261 -10.20 -14.18 3.57
C ARG A 261 -9.01 -14.98 3.07
N LEU A 262 -8.23 -14.38 2.19
CA LEU A 262 -6.95 -14.97 1.84
C LEU A 262 -6.04 -14.95 3.09
N PRO A 263 -5.37 -16.06 3.39
CA PRO A 263 -4.42 -16.10 4.50
C PRO A 263 -3.23 -15.18 4.21
N LEU A 264 -2.63 -14.61 5.25
CA LEU A 264 -1.56 -13.62 5.14
C LEU A 264 -0.38 -14.11 4.28
N TRP A 265 0.00 -15.39 4.43
CA TRP A 265 1.10 -15.95 3.65
C TRP A 265 0.83 -15.96 2.14
N LEU A 266 -0.42 -16.19 1.72
CA LEU A 266 -0.81 -16.15 0.31
C LEU A 266 -0.84 -14.70 -0.22
N THR A 267 -1.32 -13.76 0.59
CA THR A 267 -1.25 -12.31 0.27
C THR A 267 0.20 -11.86 0.09
N LEU A 268 1.10 -12.26 1.00
CA LEU A 268 2.54 -11.99 0.88
C LEU A 268 3.12 -12.55 -0.41
N LEU A 269 2.85 -13.81 -0.70
CA LEU A 269 3.31 -14.49 -1.91
C LEU A 269 2.82 -13.78 -3.18
N LEU A 270 1.54 -13.41 -3.24
CA LEU A 270 0.96 -12.66 -4.36
C LEU A 270 1.61 -11.29 -4.55
N CYS A 271 1.80 -10.52 -3.47
CA CYS A 271 2.44 -9.21 -3.53
C CYS A 271 3.89 -9.31 -4.03
N VAL A 272 4.64 -10.28 -3.52
CA VAL A 272 6.02 -10.53 -3.97
C VAL A 272 6.04 -10.96 -5.44
N ALA A 273 5.20 -11.93 -5.82
CA ALA A 273 5.15 -12.42 -7.20
C ALA A 273 4.79 -11.31 -8.20
N VAL A 274 3.81 -10.47 -7.86
CA VAL A 274 3.36 -9.38 -8.72
C VAL A 274 4.40 -8.26 -8.80
N ALA A 275 5.05 -7.88 -7.69
CA ALA A 275 6.11 -6.87 -7.68
C ALA A 275 7.34 -7.34 -8.48
N VAL A 276 7.78 -8.58 -8.29
CA VAL A 276 8.88 -9.19 -9.06
C VAL A 276 8.49 -9.31 -10.52
N GLY A 277 7.27 -9.76 -10.83
CA GLY A 277 6.75 -9.83 -12.19
C GLY A 277 6.78 -8.48 -12.90
N ALA A 278 6.36 -7.40 -12.23
CA ALA A 278 6.42 -6.03 -12.75
C ALA A 278 7.86 -5.58 -13.05
N VAL A 279 8.84 -5.98 -12.22
CA VAL A 279 10.27 -5.71 -12.47
C VAL A 279 10.78 -6.49 -13.69
N LEU A 280 10.40 -7.77 -13.84
CA LEU A 280 10.88 -8.63 -14.92
C LEU A 280 10.29 -8.27 -16.29
N VAL A 281 8.99 -7.98 -16.33
CA VAL A 281 8.28 -7.67 -17.58
C VAL A 281 8.62 -6.27 -18.10
N ARG A 282 8.96 -5.35 -17.21
CA ARG A 282 9.34 -3.95 -17.51
C ARG A 282 8.27 -3.16 -18.32
N GLY A 283 8.37 -1.84 -18.34
CA GLY A 283 7.46 -0.97 -19.10
C GLY A 283 6.09 -0.76 -18.43
N LEU A 284 5.05 -0.56 -19.23
CA LEU A 284 3.69 -0.23 -18.76
C LEU A 284 2.91 -1.45 -18.22
N TRP A 285 3.41 -2.66 -18.43
CA TRP A 285 2.72 -3.88 -18.01
C TRP A 285 2.48 -3.98 -16.50
N GLY A 286 3.36 -3.38 -15.69
CA GLY A 286 3.14 -3.31 -14.24
C GLY A 286 1.87 -2.54 -13.87
N PHE A 287 1.49 -1.50 -14.61
CA PHE A 287 0.23 -0.80 -14.42
C PHE A 287 -0.97 -1.65 -14.87
N VAL A 288 -0.82 -2.43 -15.94
CA VAL A 288 -1.86 -3.37 -16.39
C VAL A 288 -2.09 -4.44 -15.31
N ILE A 289 -1.03 -4.98 -14.74
CA ILE A 289 -1.11 -5.95 -13.62
C ILE A 289 -1.80 -5.30 -12.40
N ALA A 290 -1.45 -4.06 -12.07
CA ALA A 290 -2.05 -3.32 -10.97
C ALA A 290 -3.55 -3.12 -11.18
N LEU A 291 -3.96 -2.70 -12.38
CA LEU A 291 -5.36 -2.53 -12.74
C LEU A 291 -6.13 -3.86 -12.74
N ALA A 292 -5.52 -4.92 -13.27
CA ALA A 292 -6.09 -6.25 -13.26
C ALA A 292 -6.29 -6.79 -11.84
N ALA A 293 -5.31 -6.58 -10.94
CA ALA A 293 -5.42 -6.96 -9.52
C ALA A 293 -6.57 -6.23 -8.82
N LEU A 294 -6.72 -4.92 -9.08
CA LEU A 294 -7.82 -4.13 -8.52
C LEU A 294 -9.17 -4.58 -9.10
N GLY A 295 -9.23 -4.80 -10.42
CA GLY A 295 -10.44 -5.27 -11.11
C GLY A 295 -10.89 -6.66 -10.66
N LEU A 296 -9.94 -7.56 -10.36
CA LEU A 296 -10.21 -8.92 -9.89
C LEU A 296 -10.93 -8.95 -8.53
N ALA A 297 -10.79 -7.90 -7.72
CA ALA A 297 -11.47 -7.80 -6.43
C ALA A 297 -13.00 -7.80 -6.59
N VAL A 298 -13.54 -7.27 -7.68
CA VAL A 298 -15.00 -7.20 -7.92
C VAL A 298 -15.64 -8.58 -8.13
N PRO A 299 -15.21 -9.42 -9.09
CA PRO A 299 -15.78 -10.76 -9.27
C PRO A 299 -15.50 -11.68 -8.06
N LEU A 300 -14.34 -11.55 -7.41
CA LEU A 300 -14.04 -12.33 -6.21
C LEU A 300 -14.94 -11.94 -5.02
N TRP A 301 -15.29 -10.66 -4.90
CA TRP A 301 -16.29 -10.22 -3.93
C TRP A 301 -17.65 -10.89 -4.13
N GLN A 302 -18.10 -11.06 -5.38
CA GLN A 302 -19.38 -11.69 -5.71
C GLN A 302 -19.43 -13.18 -5.30
N VAL A 303 -18.27 -13.86 -5.34
CA VAL A 303 -18.13 -15.26 -4.89
C VAL A 303 -17.66 -15.37 -3.43
N ASN A 304 -17.84 -14.31 -2.64
CA ASN A 304 -17.51 -14.26 -1.21
C ASN A 304 -16.02 -14.37 -0.85
N VAL A 305 -15.13 -14.01 -1.75
CA VAL A 305 -13.68 -13.99 -1.51
C VAL A 305 -13.22 -12.55 -1.28
N LEU A 306 -12.65 -12.29 -0.10
CA LEU A 306 -12.04 -11.01 0.25
C LEU A 306 -10.61 -10.95 -0.31
N PHE A 307 -10.50 -10.48 -1.54
CA PHE A 307 -9.22 -10.33 -2.21
C PHE A 307 -8.59 -8.97 -1.88
N PRO A 308 -7.29 -8.92 -1.48
CA PRO A 308 -6.59 -7.69 -1.14
C PRO A 308 -6.11 -6.96 -2.41
N GLY A 309 -7.04 -6.57 -3.28
CA GLY A 309 -6.78 -6.01 -4.61
C GLY A 309 -5.98 -4.72 -4.59
N MET A 310 -6.21 -3.84 -3.62
CA MET A 310 -5.48 -2.59 -3.47
C MET A 310 -4.03 -2.83 -3.02
N THR A 311 -3.82 -3.71 -2.04
CA THR A 311 -2.47 -4.07 -1.55
C THR A 311 -1.64 -4.73 -2.66
N VAL A 312 -2.22 -5.67 -3.42
CA VAL A 312 -1.57 -6.32 -4.57
C VAL A 312 -1.29 -5.33 -5.70
N SER A 313 -2.23 -4.42 -5.99
CA SER A 313 -2.07 -3.35 -6.97
C SER A 313 -0.92 -2.40 -6.59
N LEU A 314 -0.84 -1.97 -5.33
CA LEU A 314 0.25 -1.15 -4.82
C LEU A 314 1.61 -1.85 -4.93
N ALA A 315 1.68 -3.18 -4.70
CA ALA A 315 2.90 -3.95 -4.89
C ALA A 315 3.36 -3.96 -6.36
N ALA A 316 2.43 -4.06 -7.33
CA ALA A 316 2.73 -3.95 -8.76
C ALA A 316 3.26 -2.56 -9.14
N ILE A 317 2.61 -1.51 -8.62
CA ILE A 317 3.04 -0.12 -8.84
C ILE A 317 4.44 0.10 -8.27
N LEU A 318 4.72 -0.43 -7.08
CA LEU A 318 6.04 -0.35 -6.45
C LEU A 318 7.13 -0.99 -7.32
N GLY A 319 6.90 -2.20 -7.84
CA GLY A 319 7.81 -2.87 -8.77
C GLY A 319 8.06 -2.03 -10.03
N THR A 320 7.01 -1.45 -10.60
CA THR A 320 7.09 -0.57 -11.77
C THR A 320 7.86 0.72 -11.48
N ALA A 321 7.64 1.32 -10.30
CA ALA A 321 8.34 2.52 -9.86
C ALA A 321 9.84 2.28 -9.70
N LEU A 322 10.27 1.13 -9.20
CA LEU A 322 11.67 0.75 -9.13
C LEU A 322 12.33 0.70 -10.52
N VAL A 323 11.64 0.11 -11.51
CA VAL A 323 12.12 0.10 -12.91
C VAL A 323 12.20 1.52 -13.49
N GLY A 324 11.21 2.36 -13.21
CA GLY A 324 11.22 3.76 -13.62
C GLY A 324 12.38 4.54 -13.01
N LEU A 325 12.66 4.33 -11.72
CA LEU A 325 13.78 4.95 -11.02
C LEU A 325 15.14 4.51 -11.58
N GLU A 326 15.30 3.21 -11.88
CA GLU A 326 16.50 2.67 -12.54
C GLU A 326 16.72 3.35 -13.90
N ARG A 327 15.69 3.40 -14.75
CA ARG A 327 15.78 4.04 -16.07
C ARG A 327 16.14 5.52 -15.96
N TRP A 328 15.47 6.24 -15.06
CA TRP A 328 15.75 7.66 -14.83
C TRP A 328 17.19 7.87 -14.38
N TRP A 329 17.68 7.05 -13.43
CA TRP A 329 19.05 7.14 -12.92
C TRP A 329 20.09 6.81 -14.00
N THR A 330 19.81 5.77 -14.81
CA THR A 330 20.67 5.37 -15.94
C THR A 330 20.73 6.47 -17.00
N LEU A 331 19.58 7.02 -17.41
CA LEU A 331 19.52 8.13 -18.36
C LEU A 331 20.25 9.37 -17.86
N ARG A 332 20.11 9.69 -16.59
CA ARG A 332 20.81 10.83 -15.96
C ARG A 332 22.32 10.62 -15.95
N ASN A 333 22.81 9.41 -15.74
CA ASN A 333 24.23 9.09 -15.69
C ASN A 333 24.83 8.91 -17.09
N LEU A 334 24.14 8.31 -18.04
CA LEU A 334 24.60 8.21 -19.43
C LEU A 334 24.78 9.58 -20.08
N GLY A 335 23.99 10.58 -19.69
CA GLY A 335 24.12 11.95 -20.19
C GLY A 335 25.37 12.70 -19.69
N THR A 336 26.11 12.19 -18.69
CA THR A 336 27.24 12.91 -18.06
C THR A 336 28.56 12.12 -18.02
N ARG A 337 28.56 10.82 -18.39
CA ARG A 337 29.75 9.98 -18.39
C ARG A 337 30.08 9.46 -19.77
N ASP A 338 31.39 9.39 -20.04
CA ASP A 338 31.92 8.70 -21.21
C ASP A 338 31.93 7.18 -20.99
N PRO A 339 31.30 6.38 -21.85
CA PRO A 339 31.17 4.94 -21.65
C PRO A 339 32.49 4.15 -21.81
N LEU A 340 33.48 4.71 -22.52
CA LEU A 340 34.76 4.06 -22.76
C LEU A 340 35.72 4.20 -21.58
N THR A 341 35.85 5.42 -21.06
CA THR A 341 36.83 5.75 -20.02
C THR A 341 36.25 5.81 -18.62
N GLY A 342 34.88 5.89 -18.47
CA GLY A 342 34.18 6.07 -17.22
C GLY A 342 34.28 7.50 -16.66
N PHE A 343 35.04 8.39 -17.30
CA PHE A 343 35.14 9.79 -16.88
C PHE A 343 33.90 10.59 -17.20
N GLY A 344 33.78 11.78 -16.59
CA GLY A 344 32.79 12.76 -17.03
C GLY A 344 33.02 13.13 -18.50
N ASN A 345 31.92 13.31 -19.24
CA ASN A 345 32.00 13.81 -20.60
C ASN A 345 32.01 15.36 -20.66
N ARG A 346 31.94 15.94 -21.84
CA ARG A 346 31.93 17.39 -22.04
C ARG A 346 30.81 18.09 -21.29
N LEU A 347 29.60 17.46 -21.22
CA LEU A 347 28.47 18.02 -20.46
C LEU A 347 28.73 18.01 -18.95
N ALA A 348 29.34 16.94 -18.43
CA ALA A 348 29.74 16.87 -17.02
C ALA A 348 30.81 17.92 -16.69
N PHE A 349 31.77 18.17 -17.62
CA PHE A 349 32.76 19.23 -17.48
C PHE A 349 32.07 20.61 -17.36
N THR A 350 31.18 20.94 -18.30
CA THR A 350 30.49 22.25 -18.29
C THR A 350 29.79 22.46 -16.96
N ARG A 351 29.01 21.48 -16.48
CA ARG A 351 28.33 21.55 -15.17
C ARG A 351 29.32 21.68 -14.00
N ALA A 352 30.46 20.99 -14.05
CA ALA A 352 31.47 21.07 -12.99
C ALA A 352 32.13 22.44 -12.91
N VAL A 353 32.40 23.07 -14.06
CA VAL A 353 32.94 24.43 -14.13
C VAL A 353 31.90 25.44 -13.64
N GLU A 354 30.68 25.38 -14.15
CA GLU A 354 29.59 26.28 -13.73
C GLU A 354 29.33 26.22 -12.21
N HIS A 355 29.35 25.02 -11.64
CA HIS A 355 29.18 24.84 -10.20
C HIS A 355 30.29 25.46 -9.36
N ARG A 356 31.54 25.39 -9.82
CA ARG A 356 32.72 25.95 -9.11
C ARG A 356 32.94 27.43 -9.38
N TRP A 357 32.37 27.94 -10.47
CA TRP A 357 32.64 29.31 -10.97
C TRP A 357 32.33 30.43 -9.97
N PRO A 358 31.26 30.37 -9.18
CA PRO A 358 30.96 31.41 -8.20
C PRO A 358 32.04 31.59 -7.13
N GLY A 359 32.70 30.49 -6.74
CA GLY A 359 33.75 30.49 -5.71
C GLY A 359 35.16 30.82 -6.18
N ARG A 360 35.38 31.10 -7.49
CA ARG A 360 36.71 31.20 -8.13
C ARG A 360 37.62 32.30 -7.59
N GLN A 361 37.07 33.35 -6.98
CA GLN A 361 37.87 34.46 -6.43
C GLN A 361 38.65 34.04 -5.18
N GLY A 362 38.07 33.19 -4.34
CA GLY A 362 38.74 32.64 -3.15
C GLY A 362 39.40 31.28 -3.39
N ARG A 363 39.00 30.57 -4.45
CA ARG A 363 39.48 29.23 -4.80
C ARG A 363 39.67 29.13 -6.31
N PRO A 364 40.83 29.54 -6.82
CA PRO A 364 41.10 29.60 -8.26
C PRO A 364 40.90 28.25 -8.94
N ILE A 365 40.37 28.27 -10.15
CA ILE A 365 40.13 27.07 -10.96
C ILE A 365 41.19 27.03 -12.06
N GLY A 366 41.93 25.91 -12.15
CA GLY A 366 42.79 25.61 -13.26
C GLY A 366 42.13 24.64 -14.24
N LEU A 367 42.48 24.75 -15.51
CA LEU A 367 42.07 23.85 -16.58
C LEU A 367 43.27 23.41 -17.37
N LEU A 368 43.44 22.10 -17.51
CA LEU A 368 44.38 21.53 -18.50
C LEU A 368 43.57 20.86 -19.59
N LEU A 369 43.92 21.15 -20.85
CA LEU A 369 43.43 20.43 -22.02
C LEU A 369 44.58 19.57 -22.59
N VAL A 370 44.27 18.30 -22.80
CA VAL A 370 45.20 17.28 -23.29
C VAL A 370 44.71 16.81 -24.66
N ASP A 371 45.56 16.85 -25.65
CA ASP A 371 45.30 16.37 -27.01
C ASP A 371 46.32 15.27 -27.35
N LEU A 372 45.83 14.18 -27.96
CA LEU A 372 46.67 13.03 -28.28
C LEU A 372 47.04 13.02 -29.80
N SER A 373 48.28 13.36 -30.12
CA SER A 373 48.79 13.29 -31.48
C SER A 373 49.14 11.85 -31.85
N GLY A 374 48.83 11.46 -33.11
CA GLY A 374 49.11 10.10 -33.60
C GLY A 374 47.98 9.09 -33.32
N PHE A 375 46.94 9.46 -32.57
CA PHE A 375 45.81 8.55 -32.24
C PHE A 375 45.10 8.03 -33.50
N ARG A 376 44.91 8.88 -34.51
CA ARG A 376 44.30 8.48 -35.78
C ARG A 376 45.12 7.37 -36.47
N ARG A 377 46.43 7.44 -36.45
CA ARG A 377 47.33 6.42 -37.01
C ARG A 377 47.19 5.07 -36.32
N VAL A 378 47.00 5.05 -34.99
CA VAL A 378 46.70 3.81 -34.24
C VAL A 378 45.38 3.17 -34.72
N ASN A 379 44.35 3.98 -34.90
CA ASN A 379 43.06 3.47 -35.40
C ASN A 379 43.15 2.93 -36.84
N GLU A 380 43.94 3.58 -37.69
CA GLU A 380 44.17 3.18 -39.10
C GLU A 380 45.03 1.90 -39.20
N THR A 381 46.05 1.76 -38.34
CA THR A 381 46.98 0.63 -38.39
C THR A 381 46.46 -0.60 -37.62
N TYR A 382 45.87 -0.42 -36.45
CA TYR A 382 45.52 -1.51 -35.55
C TYR A 382 44.00 -1.65 -35.27
N GLY A 383 43.20 -0.78 -35.89
CA GLY A 383 41.75 -0.78 -35.75
C GLY A 383 41.25 -0.05 -34.50
N ARG A 384 39.94 0.20 -34.45
CA ARG A 384 39.25 0.97 -33.38
C ARG A 384 39.43 0.36 -31.98
N ALA A 385 39.51 -0.96 -31.88
CA ALA A 385 39.71 -1.62 -30.59
C ALA A 385 41.03 -1.26 -29.94
N ALA A 386 42.11 -1.11 -30.75
CA ALA A 386 43.41 -0.65 -30.30
C ALA A 386 43.36 0.82 -29.83
N GLY A 387 42.66 1.70 -30.57
CA GLY A 387 42.41 3.06 -30.10
C GLY A 387 41.66 3.13 -28.79
N ASP A 388 40.67 2.27 -28.58
CA ASP A 388 39.93 2.15 -27.30
C ASP A 388 40.85 1.75 -26.13
N GLU A 389 41.84 0.85 -26.39
CA GLU A 389 42.85 0.47 -25.39
C GLU A 389 43.77 1.64 -25.05
N VAL A 390 44.22 2.37 -26.06
CA VAL A 390 45.04 3.58 -25.91
C VAL A 390 44.31 4.62 -25.03
N LEU A 391 43.03 4.90 -25.31
CA LEU A 391 42.26 5.87 -24.55
C LEU A 391 42.04 5.42 -23.10
N ARG A 392 41.83 4.11 -22.86
CA ARG A 392 41.73 3.57 -21.49
C ARG A 392 43.07 3.66 -20.75
N GLY A 393 44.16 3.37 -21.42
CA GLY A 393 45.52 3.48 -20.87
C GLY A 393 45.85 4.93 -20.47
N LEU A 394 45.53 5.89 -21.35
CA LEU A 394 45.70 7.31 -21.07
C LEU A 394 44.84 7.76 -19.90
N ALA A 395 43.58 7.35 -19.88
CA ALA A 395 42.67 7.64 -18.78
C ALA A 395 43.20 7.09 -17.44
N ALA A 396 43.72 5.88 -17.41
CA ALA A 396 44.32 5.29 -16.21
C ALA A 396 45.52 6.09 -15.70
N ARG A 397 46.43 6.54 -16.61
CA ARG A 397 47.57 7.38 -16.25
C ARG A 397 47.12 8.73 -15.68
N LEU A 398 46.16 9.42 -16.30
CA LEU A 398 45.62 10.68 -15.80
C LEU A 398 44.95 10.50 -14.42
N GLN A 399 44.27 9.40 -14.21
CA GLN A 399 43.61 9.09 -12.93
C GLN A 399 44.61 8.88 -11.79
N THR A 400 45.73 8.23 -12.06
CA THR A 400 46.79 7.94 -11.05
C THR A 400 47.51 9.21 -10.61
N HIS A 401 47.65 10.20 -11.48
CA HIS A 401 48.46 11.40 -11.23
C HIS A 401 47.64 12.63 -10.80
N LYS A 402 46.31 12.54 -10.77
CA LYS A 402 45.47 13.64 -10.30
C LYS A 402 45.52 13.81 -8.78
N ARG A 403 45.39 15.04 -8.32
CA ARG A 403 45.31 15.38 -6.89
C ARG A 403 43.88 15.12 -6.37
N ARG A 404 43.76 15.08 -5.04
CA ARG A 404 42.42 15.08 -4.38
C ARG A 404 41.73 16.42 -4.68
N GLY A 405 40.55 16.37 -5.30
CA GLY A 405 39.79 17.56 -5.71
C GLY A 405 39.84 17.82 -7.23
N ASP A 406 40.88 17.34 -7.93
CA ASP A 406 40.93 17.43 -9.40
C ASP A 406 39.96 16.43 -10.04
N VAL A 407 39.39 16.80 -11.17
CA VAL A 407 38.45 15.96 -11.91
C VAL A 407 38.87 15.84 -13.37
N VAL A 408 38.94 14.61 -13.87
CA VAL A 408 39.26 14.32 -15.26
C VAL A 408 38.01 14.09 -16.06
N PHE A 409 37.98 14.62 -17.28
CA PHE A 409 36.87 14.50 -18.22
C PHE A 409 37.40 14.08 -19.59
N ARG A 410 36.57 13.32 -20.33
CA ARG A 410 36.81 13.12 -21.76
C ARG A 410 36.13 14.24 -22.52
N TRP A 411 36.98 15.14 -23.11
CA TRP A 411 36.49 16.36 -23.74
C TRP A 411 36.08 16.14 -25.20
N GLY A 412 36.82 15.28 -25.91
CA GLY A 412 36.61 14.94 -27.31
C GLY A 412 36.97 13.48 -27.62
N PRO A 413 37.00 13.08 -28.90
CA PRO A 413 37.34 11.70 -29.29
C PRO A 413 38.71 11.24 -28.77
N ASP A 414 39.72 12.12 -28.85
CA ASP A 414 41.11 11.95 -28.46
C ASP A 414 41.60 13.05 -27.49
N GLU A 415 40.66 13.81 -26.91
CA GLU A 415 40.92 14.93 -26.03
C GLU A 415 40.42 14.67 -24.62
N PHE A 416 41.20 15.09 -23.61
CA PHE A 416 40.84 15.06 -22.20
C PHE A 416 40.98 16.47 -21.60
N ALA A 417 40.15 16.72 -20.58
CA ALA A 417 40.21 17.93 -19.78
C ALA A 417 40.45 17.55 -18.30
N VAL A 418 41.33 18.24 -17.62
CA VAL A 418 41.58 18.09 -16.19
C VAL A 418 41.19 19.42 -15.52
N LEU A 419 40.14 19.40 -14.74
CA LEU A 419 39.71 20.54 -13.94
C LEU A 419 40.47 20.49 -12.60
N LEU A 420 41.36 21.46 -12.40
CA LEU A 420 42.21 21.55 -11.24
C LEU A 420 41.51 22.41 -10.17
N ASP A 421 41.54 21.91 -8.95
CA ASP A 421 40.93 22.60 -7.82
C ASP A 421 41.97 23.47 -7.12
N ASN A 422 41.56 24.68 -6.71
CA ASN A 422 42.42 25.65 -6.00
C ASN A 422 43.83 25.82 -6.65
N THR A 423 43.84 26.14 -7.96
CA THR A 423 45.08 26.23 -8.74
C THR A 423 45.19 27.64 -9.34
N GLY A 424 46.16 28.40 -8.86
CA GLY A 424 46.46 29.74 -9.32
C GLY A 424 47.50 29.76 -10.44
N PRO A 425 47.81 30.98 -11.00
CA PRO A 425 48.78 31.12 -12.10
C PRO A 425 50.18 30.56 -11.76
N GLY A 426 50.63 30.69 -10.51
CA GLY A 426 51.92 30.18 -10.07
C GLY A 426 52.05 28.64 -10.04
N ASP A 427 50.93 27.96 -9.82
CA ASP A 427 50.87 26.49 -9.70
C ASP A 427 50.65 25.79 -11.05
N LEU A 428 50.12 26.51 -12.04
CA LEU A 428 49.73 25.95 -13.32
C LEU A 428 50.88 25.39 -14.11
N GLY A 429 52.00 26.11 -14.19
CA GLY A 429 53.21 25.70 -14.95
C GLY A 429 53.73 24.33 -14.51
N PRO A 430 54.09 24.15 -13.23
CA PRO A 430 54.55 22.87 -12.68
C PRO A 430 53.56 21.73 -12.90
N LEU A 431 52.25 21.98 -12.78
CA LEU A 431 51.21 20.96 -13.00
C LEU A 431 51.07 20.58 -14.48
N THR A 432 51.13 21.55 -15.38
CA THR A 432 51.12 21.31 -16.82
C THR A 432 52.33 20.44 -17.21
N GLU A 433 53.53 20.79 -16.72
CA GLU A 433 54.75 20.03 -16.98
C GLU A 433 54.70 18.61 -16.41
N LYS A 434 54.16 18.46 -15.20
CA LYS A 434 53.97 17.14 -14.58
C LYS A 434 53.08 16.25 -15.42
N VAL A 435 51.89 16.76 -15.86
CA VAL A 435 50.97 16.00 -16.72
C VAL A 435 51.63 15.72 -18.07
N GLN A 436 52.33 16.68 -18.64
CA GLN A 436 53.06 16.52 -19.91
C GLN A 436 54.07 15.38 -19.81
N ARG A 437 54.97 15.36 -18.80
CA ARG A 437 55.97 14.30 -18.57
C ARG A 437 55.30 12.92 -18.34
N THR A 438 54.19 12.87 -17.62
CA THR A 438 53.42 11.62 -17.40
C THR A 438 52.96 10.98 -18.71
N LEU A 439 52.79 11.79 -19.74
CA LEU A 439 52.25 11.38 -21.04
C LEU A 439 53.32 11.30 -22.16
N GLU A 440 54.57 11.71 -21.90
CA GLU A 440 55.65 11.71 -22.90
C GLU A 440 56.08 10.33 -23.38
N ASP A 441 56.08 9.32 -22.51
CA ASP A 441 56.49 7.95 -22.83
C ASP A 441 55.27 7.03 -23.13
N PHE A 442 54.26 7.57 -23.77
CA PHE A 442 53.09 6.77 -24.08
C PHE A 442 53.25 6.08 -25.45
N THR A 443 53.61 4.82 -25.41
CA THR A 443 53.73 3.98 -26.61
C THR A 443 52.65 2.93 -26.66
N TYR A 444 52.18 2.63 -27.84
CA TYR A 444 51.32 1.50 -28.10
C TYR A 444 51.95 0.64 -29.19
N ARG A 445 52.41 -0.55 -28.80
CA ARG A 445 53.23 -1.43 -29.65
C ARG A 445 54.46 -0.69 -30.17
N ASP A 446 54.56 -0.55 -31.48
CA ASP A 446 55.63 0.14 -32.21
C ASP A 446 55.32 1.62 -32.53
N LEU A 447 54.14 2.13 -32.16
CA LEU A 447 53.77 3.52 -32.38
C LEU A 447 53.97 4.36 -31.10
N SER A 448 54.75 5.40 -31.22
CA SER A 448 54.89 6.44 -30.22
C SER A 448 53.70 7.43 -30.33
N LEU A 449 53.06 7.68 -29.23
CA LEU A 449 51.95 8.63 -29.10
C LEU A 449 52.43 9.85 -28.32
N ARG A 450 52.15 11.03 -28.85
CA ARG A 450 52.55 12.27 -28.19
C ARG A 450 51.34 13.00 -27.65
N ALA A 451 51.40 13.47 -26.43
CA ALA A 451 50.38 14.31 -25.85
C ALA A 451 50.83 15.78 -25.83
N SER A 452 49.94 16.68 -26.18
CA SER A 452 50.11 18.12 -26.03
C SER A 452 49.22 18.61 -24.92
N VAL A 453 49.79 19.23 -23.88
CA VAL A 453 49.07 19.73 -22.71
C VAL A 453 49.16 21.26 -22.69
N GLY A 454 48.03 21.93 -22.64
CA GLY A 454 47.94 23.37 -22.44
C GLY A 454 47.03 23.71 -21.28
N GLY A 455 47.37 24.74 -20.53
CA GLY A 455 46.64 25.12 -19.35
C GLY A 455 46.30 26.61 -19.26
N ALA A 456 45.24 26.88 -18.47
CA ALA A 456 44.84 28.21 -18.08
C ALA A 456 44.24 28.19 -16.65
N THR A 457 44.26 29.33 -15.97
CA THR A 457 43.62 29.52 -14.67
C THR A 457 42.68 30.70 -14.68
N THR A 458 41.74 30.71 -13.74
CA THR A 458 40.92 31.89 -13.46
C THR A 458 41.78 33.02 -12.93
N GLY A 459 41.54 34.26 -13.37
CA GLY A 459 42.30 35.44 -13.01
C GLY A 459 41.63 36.71 -13.57
N PRO A 460 42.31 37.85 -13.51
CA PRO A 460 41.75 39.13 -13.99
C PRO A 460 41.35 39.13 -15.47
N GLU A 461 42.10 38.36 -16.30
CA GLU A 461 41.88 38.28 -17.75
C GLU A 461 40.90 37.14 -18.15
N VAL A 462 40.51 36.27 -17.19
CA VAL A 462 39.61 35.14 -17.43
C VAL A 462 38.35 35.31 -16.58
N ARG A 463 37.32 35.93 -17.16
CA ARG A 463 36.10 36.35 -16.47
C ARG A 463 34.94 35.36 -16.62
N THR A 464 34.98 34.53 -17.65
CA THR A 464 33.90 33.58 -17.98
C THR A 464 34.47 32.15 -18.16
N PRO A 465 33.62 31.12 -17.95
CA PRO A 465 34.00 29.72 -18.26
C PRO A 465 34.50 29.52 -19.69
N THR A 466 33.93 30.24 -20.65
CA THR A 466 34.30 30.19 -22.05
C THR A 466 35.74 30.72 -22.27
N GLU A 467 36.07 31.86 -21.66
CA GLU A 467 37.43 32.44 -21.73
C GLU A 467 38.47 31.51 -21.11
N LEU A 468 38.14 30.76 -20.03
CA LEU A 468 39.03 29.75 -19.43
C LEU A 468 39.36 28.64 -20.44
N ILE A 469 38.33 28.13 -21.12
CA ILE A 469 38.48 27.09 -22.15
C ILE A 469 39.30 27.59 -23.32
N GLU A 470 39.04 28.80 -23.81
CA GLU A 470 39.78 29.42 -24.90
C GLU A 470 41.25 29.68 -24.55
N ALA A 471 41.51 30.15 -23.34
CA ALA A 471 42.86 30.39 -22.87
C ALA A 471 43.66 29.07 -22.78
N ALA A 472 43.07 28.02 -22.22
CA ALA A 472 43.67 26.69 -22.17
C ALA A 472 43.92 26.12 -23.58
N SER A 473 42.94 26.30 -24.48
CA SER A 473 43.04 25.85 -25.88
C SER A 473 44.18 26.60 -26.64
N ARG A 474 44.27 27.91 -26.47
CA ARG A 474 45.37 28.72 -27.04
C ARG A 474 46.74 28.29 -26.49
N SER A 475 46.81 27.99 -25.19
CA SER A 475 48.03 27.47 -24.56
C SER A 475 48.46 26.13 -25.17
N ARG A 476 47.48 25.20 -25.31
CA ARG A 476 47.71 23.87 -25.93
C ARG A 476 48.17 23.98 -27.38
N TYR A 477 47.56 24.86 -28.17
CA TYR A 477 47.95 25.07 -29.57
C TYR A 477 49.37 25.60 -29.70
N ARG A 478 49.78 26.55 -28.86
CA ARG A 478 51.14 27.09 -28.81
C ARG A 478 52.16 25.98 -28.49
N MET A 479 51.87 25.14 -27.51
CA MET A 479 52.74 24.01 -27.14
C MET A 479 52.87 22.97 -28.28
N LYS A 480 51.76 22.70 -28.97
CA LYS A 480 51.79 21.78 -30.13
C LYS A 480 52.65 22.33 -31.27
N TYR A 481 52.46 23.59 -31.61
CA TYR A 481 53.19 24.25 -32.69
C TYR A 481 54.68 24.40 -32.41
N GLN A 482 55.11 24.74 -31.20
CA GLN A 482 56.52 24.82 -30.81
C GLN A 482 57.23 23.47 -30.89
N ARG A 483 56.57 22.39 -30.64
CA ARG A 483 57.11 21.03 -30.76
C ARG A 483 57.23 20.55 -32.19
N GLU A 484 56.27 20.92 -33.04
CA GLU A 484 56.36 20.60 -34.47
C GLU A 484 57.40 21.39 -35.20
N GLN A 485 57.88 22.57 -34.71
CA GLN A 485 58.95 23.36 -35.25
C GLN A 485 60.33 23.02 -34.66
N GLY A 486 60.40 22.34 -33.55
CA GLY A 486 61.67 21.93 -32.91
C GLY A 486 62.18 20.56 -33.38
N GLU A 487 61.50 19.92 -34.34
CA GLU A 487 61.89 18.74 -35.10
C GLU A 487 62.35 19.14 -36.52
#